data_9d1ed6816be5bc6d91f1a06bc50d2195
#
_entry.id   9d1ed6816be5bc6d91f1a06bc50d2195
#
_cell.length_a   1.000
_cell.length_b   1.000
_cell.length_c   1.000
_cell.angle_alpha   90.00
_cell.angle_beta   90.00
_cell.angle_gamma   90.00
#
_symmetry.space_group_name_H-M   'P 1'
#
loop_
_entity.id
_entity.type
_entity.pdbx_description
1 polymer ?
#
loop_
_entity_poly.entity_id
_entity_poly.type
_entity_poly.pdbx_seq_one_letter_code
_entity_poly.pdbx_strand_id
1 'polypeptide(L)'
;METMENNLPSATHQEKAKKMKKLRRWQIAISLFGVAIIVWGVIEVICLFLNYSQTETSNDAQIEQYVSPINLRASGYIDKIYFTEHQEVHKGDTLLVLDDREYKIRVMEAEAALKDAQAGATVINATLNTTQTTASVYDASIAEIEVRLAKLEKDRKRYENLVKRNAATPIQLEQIVTDYEATRKKLEATKRQKKAALSGVDEVSYRRMNTEAAIQRATAALEMARLNLSYTVVIAPCDGKLGRRSLEEGQFISAGQTITYILPDTQKWIVA
;
A
#
# COMPACT_ATOMS: atom_id res chain seq x y z
N MET A 1 49.01 -29.79 -133.67
CA MET A 1 50.11 -30.36 -132.82
C MET A 1 49.79 -30.12 -131.42
N GLU A 2 49.41 -31.14 -130.90
CA GLU A 2 49.74 -31.75 -129.63
C GLU A 2 49.31 -30.95 -128.37
N THR A 3 48.28 -31.37 -127.73
CA THR A 3 48.05 -32.35 -126.65
C THR A 3 48.74 -32.02 -125.33
N MET A 4 47.96 -31.91 -124.35
CA MET A 4 48.07 -32.72 -123.16
C MET A 4 47.04 -32.27 -122.08
N GLU A 5 46.29 -33.10 -121.79
CA GLU A 5 45.56 -33.55 -120.68
C GLU A 5 46.10 -33.18 -119.27
N ASN A 6 45.22 -32.82 -118.39
CA ASN A 6 45.59 -32.79 -117.03
C ASN A 6 44.49 -33.33 -116.12
N ASN A 7 44.81 -34.36 -115.49
CA ASN A 7 44.09 -35.02 -114.40
C ASN A 7 44.32 -34.34 -113.07
N LEU A 8 43.28 -34.09 -112.34
CA LEU A 8 43.41 -33.62 -110.90
C LEU A 8 42.46 -34.39 -109.96
N PRO A 9 42.92 -34.75 -108.81
CA PRO A 9 42.30 -35.74 -107.95
C PRO A 9 41.21 -35.15 -107.08
N SER A 10 40.13 -35.91 -106.95
CA SER A 10 38.90 -35.62 -106.14
C SER A 10 39.00 -35.87 -104.65
N ALA A 11 40.16 -35.69 -104.00
CA ALA A 11 40.33 -36.01 -102.56
C ALA A 11 40.10 -34.85 -101.57
N THR A 12 40.08 -33.61 -102.01
CA THR A 12 40.07 -32.43 -101.11
C THR A 12 38.73 -31.94 -100.57
N HIS A 13 37.63 -32.32 -101.27
CA HIS A 13 36.27 -31.88 -100.85
C HIS A 13 35.66 -32.67 -99.70
N GLN A 14 36.02 -33.94 -99.54
CA GLN A 14 35.48 -34.80 -98.46
C GLN A 14 36.15 -34.53 -97.11
N GLU A 15 37.43 -34.17 -97.07
CA GLU A 15 38.11 -33.84 -95.80
C GLU A 15 37.72 -32.49 -95.20
N LYS A 16 37.46 -31.46 -96.03
CA LYS A 16 36.92 -30.18 -95.65
C LYS A 16 35.52 -30.27 -95.01
N ALA A 17 34.65 -31.12 -95.60
CA ALA A 17 33.28 -31.37 -95.15
C ALA A 17 33.26 -32.09 -93.75
N LYS A 18 34.20 -33.03 -93.47
CA LYS A 18 34.35 -33.70 -92.17
C LYS A 18 34.94 -32.77 -91.12
N LYS A 19 35.89 -31.93 -91.43
CA LYS A 19 36.44 -30.90 -90.51
C LYS A 19 35.38 -29.82 -90.16
N MET A 20 34.58 -29.38 -91.15
CA MET A 20 33.51 -28.42 -90.91
C MET A 20 32.37 -28.99 -90.04
N LYS A 21 32.01 -30.25 -90.19
CA LYS A 21 31.03 -30.92 -89.33
C LYS A 21 31.56 -31.12 -87.89
N LYS A 22 32.87 -31.39 -87.76
CA LYS A 22 33.50 -31.52 -86.41
C LYS A 22 33.61 -30.18 -85.68
N LEU A 23 33.94 -29.11 -86.40
CA LEU A 23 33.98 -27.74 -85.92
C LEU A 23 32.56 -27.27 -85.50
N ARG A 24 31.55 -27.52 -86.28
CA ARG A 24 30.16 -27.15 -85.97
C ARG A 24 29.61 -27.92 -84.76
N ARG A 25 29.97 -29.19 -84.61
CA ARG A 25 29.63 -29.98 -83.42
C ARG A 25 30.32 -29.46 -82.20
N TRP A 26 31.56 -28.99 -82.29
CA TRP A 26 32.35 -28.43 -81.21
C TRP A 26 31.80 -27.03 -80.78
N GLN A 27 31.40 -26.21 -81.75
CA GLN A 27 30.71 -24.93 -81.48
C GLN A 27 29.36 -25.12 -80.84
N ILE A 28 28.58 -26.14 -81.28
CA ILE A 28 27.30 -26.47 -80.62
C ILE A 28 27.57 -26.95 -79.18
N ALA A 29 28.59 -27.80 -78.98
CA ALA A 29 28.94 -28.26 -77.62
C ALA A 29 29.36 -27.14 -76.70
N ILE A 30 30.17 -26.16 -77.14
CA ILE A 30 30.56 -24.99 -76.35
C ILE A 30 29.37 -24.09 -76.09
N SER A 31 28.47 -23.93 -77.08
CA SER A 31 27.25 -23.12 -76.94
C SER A 31 26.30 -23.77 -75.89
N LEU A 32 26.13 -25.12 -75.97
CA LEU A 32 25.38 -25.84 -74.94
C LEU A 32 25.97 -25.78 -73.56
N PHE A 33 27.29 -25.83 -73.46
CA PHE A 33 28.01 -25.68 -72.17
C PHE A 33 27.85 -24.27 -71.61
N GLY A 34 27.95 -23.25 -72.48
CA GLY A 34 27.68 -21.85 -72.09
C GLY A 34 26.25 -21.62 -71.56
N VAL A 35 25.27 -22.22 -72.30
CA VAL A 35 23.87 -22.13 -71.82
C VAL A 35 23.67 -22.87 -70.47
N ALA A 36 24.32 -24.04 -70.31
CA ALA A 36 24.25 -24.77 -69.05
C ALA A 36 24.82 -23.97 -67.90
N ILE A 37 25.93 -23.24 -68.09
CA ILE A 37 26.52 -22.36 -67.02
C ILE A 37 25.56 -21.21 -66.77
N ILE A 38 24.96 -20.60 -67.74
CA ILE A 38 24.00 -19.50 -67.53
C ILE A 38 22.76 -20.01 -66.79
N VAL A 39 22.21 -21.17 -67.18
CA VAL A 39 21.08 -21.78 -66.43
C VAL A 39 21.43 -22.12 -65.03
N TRP A 40 22.62 -22.66 -64.77
CA TRP A 40 23.09 -22.92 -63.42
C TRP A 40 23.26 -21.63 -62.62
N GLY A 41 23.84 -20.59 -63.20
CA GLY A 41 23.97 -19.28 -62.56
C GLY A 41 22.61 -18.64 -62.21
N VAL A 42 21.61 -18.80 -63.11
CA VAL A 42 20.24 -18.34 -62.85
C VAL A 42 19.59 -19.13 -61.70
N ILE A 43 19.80 -20.45 -61.64
CA ILE A 43 19.30 -21.27 -60.55
C ILE A 43 19.95 -20.88 -59.20
N GLU A 44 21.25 -20.61 -59.18
CA GLU A 44 21.97 -20.13 -57.97
C GLU A 44 21.44 -18.77 -57.51
N VAL A 45 21.23 -17.85 -58.43
CA VAL A 45 20.66 -16.53 -58.11
C VAL A 45 19.21 -16.64 -57.60
N ILE A 46 18.41 -17.52 -58.19
CA ILE A 46 17.05 -17.78 -57.69
C ILE A 46 17.09 -18.43 -56.29
N CYS A 47 17.98 -19.40 -56.06
CA CYS A 47 18.17 -20.05 -54.78
C CYS A 47 18.62 -19.05 -53.71
N LEU A 48 19.56 -18.17 -54.03
CA LEU A 48 20.01 -17.08 -53.13
C LEU A 48 18.88 -16.08 -52.83
N PHE A 49 18.09 -15.73 -53.88
CA PHE A 49 16.98 -14.82 -53.69
C PHE A 49 15.86 -15.42 -52.84
N LEU A 50 15.54 -16.70 -53.02
CA LEU A 50 14.55 -17.41 -52.22
C LEU A 50 15.05 -17.58 -50.76
N ASN A 51 16.33 -17.87 -50.55
CA ASN A 51 16.91 -17.96 -49.21
C ASN A 51 16.97 -16.59 -48.54
N TYR A 52 17.29 -15.53 -49.25
CA TYR A 52 17.30 -14.16 -48.73
C TYR A 52 15.88 -13.67 -48.38
N SER A 53 14.86 -14.09 -49.17
CA SER A 53 13.47 -13.73 -48.92
C SER A 53 12.81 -14.49 -47.77
N GLN A 54 13.42 -15.60 -47.29
CA GLN A 54 12.90 -16.41 -46.17
C GLN A 54 13.60 -16.13 -44.84
N THR A 55 14.69 -15.39 -44.80
CA THR A 55 15.43 -15.04 -43.61
C THR A 55 15.32 -13.54 -43.35
N GLU A 56 14.39 -13.15 -42.50
CA GLU A 56 14.42 -11.80 -41.92
C GLU A 56 15.50 -11.76 -40.85
N THR A 57 16.61 -11.09 -41.12
CA THR A 57 17.65 -10.81 -40.15
C THR A 57 17.36 -9.46 -39.53
N SER A 58 16.81 -9.47 -38.31
CA SER A 58 16.68 -8.26 -37.49
C SER A 58 17.96 -8.10 -36.66
N ASN A 59 18.66 -6.99 -36.85
CA ASN A 59 19.78 -6.59 -36.01
C ASN A 59 19.32 -5.79 -34.77
N ASP A 60 18.03 -5.48 -34.65
CA ASP A 60 17.44 -4.67 -33.59
C ASP A 60 16.72 -5.51 -32.53
N ALA A 61 16.86 -6.84 -32.56
CA ALA A 61 16.29 -7.68 -31.53
C ALA A 61 16.90 -7.36 -30.15
N GLN A 62 16.11 -6.74 -29.27
CA GLN A 62 16.50 -6.43 -27.91
C GLN A 62 15.76 -7.33 -26.95
N ILE A 63 16.47 -7.82 -25.92
CA ILE A 63 15.85 -8.54 -24.82
C ILE A 63 15.35 -7.50 -23.82
N GLU A 64 14.03 -7.39 -23.67
CA GLU A 64 13.41 -6.54 -22.67
C GLU A 64 12.94 -7.39 -21.49
N GLN A 65 12.98 -6.77 -20.32
CA GLN A 65 12.56 -7.38 -19.09
C GLN A 65 11.93 -6.32 -18.18
N TYR A 66 10.91 -6.68 -17.42
CA TYR A 66 10.40 -5.80 -16.37
C TYR A 66 11.47 -5.52 -15.34
N VAL A 67 11.65 -4.26 -15.03
CA VAL A 67 12.62 -3.78 -14.05
C VAL A 67 11.85 -3.13 -12.91
N SER A 68 12.01 -3.61 -11.68
CA SER A 68 11.37 -3.04 -10.51
C SER A 68 12.33 -2.04 -9.81
N PRO A 69 12.06 -0.72 -9.86
CA PRO A 69 12.86 0.24 -9.13
C PRO A 69 12.64 0.14 -7.63
N ILE A 70 13.70 0.16 -6.85
CA ILE A 70 13.64 0.24 -5.40
C ILE A 70 13.82 1.71 -5.02
N ASN A 71 12.72 2.32 -4.56
CA ASN A 71 12.70 3.70 -4.12
C ASN A 71 12.69 3.80 -2.61
N LEU A 72 13.45 4.74 -2.08
CA LEU A 72 13.42 5.08 -0.66
C LEU A 72 12.10 5.70 -0.24
N ARG A 73 11.62 5.33 0.93
CA ARG A 73 10.44 5.93 1.56
C ARG A 73 10.81 6.91 2.68
N ALA A 74 12.01 6.77 3.25
CA ALA A 74 12.54 7.64 4.29
C ALA A 74 13.80 8.36 3.79
N SER A 75 14.09 9.56 4.31
CA SER A 75 15.31 10.31 4.04
C SER A 75 16.29 10.12 5.19
N GLY A 76 17.60 10.08 4.90
CA GLY A 76 18.60 9.96 5.94
C GLY A 76 20.00 9.67 5.41
N TYR A 77 20.94 9.55 6.30
CA TYR A 77 22.28 9.07 5.98
C TYR A 77 22.29 7.54 5.91
N ILE A 78 23.00 6.99 4.96
CA ILE A 78 23.22 5.54 4.86
C ILE A 78 24.15 5.11 6.00
N ASP A 79 23.70 4.25 6.88
CA ASP A 79 24.54 3.64 7.91
C ASP A 79 25.30 2.45 7.34
N LYS A 80 24.61 1.50 6.70
CA LYS A 80 25.22 0.30 6.11
C LYS A 80 24.50 -0.15 4.85
N ILE A 81 25.31 -0.71 3.92
CA ILE A 81 24.81 -1.36 2.70
C ILE A 81 25.16 -2.85 2.76
N TYR A 82 24.16 -3.71 2.57
CA TYR A 82 24.27 -5.18 2.71
C TYR A 82 24.28 -5.92 1.37
N PHE A 83 24.24 -5.22 0.25
CA PHE A 83 24.23 -5.82 -1.07
C PHE A 83 25.42 -5.38 -1.93
N THR A 84 25.78 -6.23 -2.88
CA THR A 84 26.75 -5.94 -3.94
C THR A 84 26.04 -5.84 -5.29
N GLU A 85 26.73 -5.24 -6.28
CA GLU A 85 26.22 -5.17 -7.65
C GLU A 85 26.00 -6.58 -8.21
N HIS A 86 24.90 -6.74 -8.93
CA HIS A 86 24.50 -7.99 -9.59
C HIS A 86 24.30 -9.19 -8.65
N GLN A 87 24.13 -8.96 -7.35
CA GLN A 87 23.81 -9.99 -6.37
C GLN A 87 22.37 -10.49 -6.55
N GLU A 88 22.16 -11.79 -6.38
CA GLU A 88 20.83 -12.39 -6.26
C GLU A 88 20.31 -12.17 -4.85
N VAL A 89 19.04 -11.73 -4.76
CA VAL A 89 18.36 -11.43 -3.50
C VAL A 89 16.98 -12.05 -3.49
N HIS A 90 16.52 -12.39 -2.28
CA HIS A 90 15.18 -12.89 -2.05
C HIS A 90 14.31 -11.80 -1.43
N LYS A 91 13.00 -11.93 -1.65
CA LYS A 91 12.02 -11.03 -1.04
C LYS A 91 12.19 -11.01 0.48
N GLY A 92 12.37 -9.81 1.03
CA GLY A 92 12.58 -9.58 2.46
C GLY A 92 14.04 -9.41 2.87
N ASP A 93 15.01 -9.67 1.99
CA ASP A 93 16.42 -9.44 2.28
C ASP A 93 16.67 -7.95 2.52
N THR A 94 17.45 -7.64 3.57
CA THR A 94 17.83 -6.26 3.88
C THR A 94 18.88 -5.79 2.90
N LEU A 95 18.60 -4.69 2.22
CA LEU A 95 19.50 -4.11 1.23
C LEU A 95 20.37 -3.02 1.83
N LEU A 96 19.77 -2.10 2.55
CA LEU A 96 20.50 -1.05 3.26
C LEU A 96 19.74 -0.60 4.51
N VAL A 97 20.46 0.02 5.41
CA VAL A 97 19.93 0.61 6.65
C VAL A 97 20.35 2.07 6.70
N LEU A 98 19.37 2.93 6.99
CA LEU A 98 19.60 4.36 7.25
C LEU A 98 19.88 4.59 8.73
N ASP A 99 20.50 5.70 9.07
CA ASP A 99 20.59 6.18 10.45
C ASP A 99 19.19 6.40 11.02
N ASP A 100 18.82 5.59 11.98
CA ASP A 100 17.47 5.50 12.55
C ASP A 100 17.29 6.33 13.84
N ARG A 101 18.35 7.00 14.32
CA ARG A 101 18.34 7.70 15.62
C ARG A 101 17.24 8.76 15.69
N GLU A 102 17.08 9.56 14.67
CA GLU A 102 16.04 10.58 14.62
C GLU A 102 14.63 9.95 14.61
N TYR A 103 14.44 8.88 13.87
CA TYR A 103 13.17 8.14 13.82
C TYR A 103 12.81 7.48 15.14
N LYS A 104 13.81 6.92 15.85
CA LYS A 104 13.63 6.38 17.21
C LYS A 104 13.20 7.45 18.20
N ILE A 105 13.80 8.65 18.13
CA ILE A 105 13.40 9.79 18.98
C ILE A 105 11.94 10.17 18.68
N ARG A 106 11.52 10.24 17.44
CA ARG A 106 10.12 10.52 17.07
C ARG A 106 9.14 9.45 17.58
N VAL A 107 9.54 8.18 17.59
CA VAL A 107 8.74 7.12 18.19
C VAL A 107 8.61 7.33 19.70
N MET A 108 9.69 7.62 20.42
CA MET A 108 9.65 7.91 21.86
C MET A 108 8.80 9.14 22.19
N GLU A 109 8.85 10.18 21.38
CA GLU A 109 8.00 11.38 21.52
C GLU A 109 6.52 11.03 21.36
N ALA A 110 6.16 10.26 20.31
CA ALA A 110 4.79 9.83 20.09
C ALA A 110 4.30 8.85 21.18
N GLU A 111 5.16 7.99 21.72
CA GLU A 111 4.84 7.13 22.86
C GLU A 111 4.58 7.95 24.13
N ALA A 112 5.36 8.98 24.38
CA ALA A 112 5.13 9.89 25.51
C ALA A 112 3.80 10.64 25.36
N ALA A 113 3.48 11.14 24.16
CA ALA A 113 2.20 11.78 23.86
C ALA A 113 1.00 10.84 24.06
N LEU A 114 1.13 9.56 23.68
CA LEU A 114 0.10 8.56 23.93
C LEU A 114 -0.10 8.30 25.43
N LYS A 115 0.98 8.18 26.21
CA LYS A 115 0.92 8.02 27.66
C LYS A 115 0.26 9.22 28.34
N ASP A 116 0.55 10.45 27.89
CA ASP A 116 -0.08 11.66 28.40
C ASP A 116 -1.59 11.66 28.14
N ALA A 117 -2.01 11.33 26.91
CA ALA A 117 -3.43 11.20 26.57
C ALA A 117 -4.14 10.12 27.42
N GLN A 118 -3.49 8.99 27.69
CA GLN A 118 -4.00 7.92 28.54
C GLN A 118 -4.11 8.35 30.02
N ALA A 119 -3.13 9.08 30.52
CA ALA A 119 -3.17 9.66 31.85
C ALA A 119 -4.34 10.64 31.98
N GLY A 120 -4.54 11.51 30.98
CA GLY A 120 -5.70 12.40 30.91
C GLY A 120 -7.03 11.65 30.97
N ALA A 121 -7.15 10.52 30.26
CA ALA A 121 -8.34 9.68 30.32
C ALA A 121 -8.59 9.09 31.71
N THR A 122 -7.54 8.69 32.41
CA THR A 122 -7.63 8.17 33.78
C THR A 122 -8.20 9.23 34.70
N VAL A 123 -7.73 10.48 34.61
CA VAL A 123 -8.24 11.61 35.43
C VAL A 123 -9.73 11.88 35.12
N ILE A 124 -10.11 11.91 33.86
CA ILE A 124 -11.52 12.14 33.46
C ILE A 124 -12.42 10.99 33.97
N ASN A 125 -11.97 9.73 33.89
CA ASN A 125 -12.73 8.58 34.38
C ASN A 125 -12.90 8.66 35.92
N ALA A 126 -11.86 9.06 36.65
CA ALA A 126 -11.96 9.30 38.10
C ALA A 126 -12.96 10.42 38.42
N THR A 127 -12.92 11.54 37.68
CA THR A 127 -13.87 12.64 37.78
C THR A 127 -15.31 12.18 37.53
N LEU A 128 -15.53 11.38 36.47
CA LEU A 128 -16.82 10.81 36.14
C LEU A 128 -17.37 9.97 37.29
N ASN A 129 -16.57 9.09 37.84
CA ASN A 129 -16.94 8.25 38.97
C ASN A 129 -17.33 9.09 40.19
N THR A 130 -16.52 10.12 40.52
CA THR A 130 -16.83 11.04 41.62
C THR A 130 -18.14 11.79 41.41
N THR A 131 -18.37 12.28 40.19
CA THR A 131 -19.61 13.01 39.84
C THR A 131 -20.84 12.09 39.88
N GLN A 132 -20.73 10.85 39.43
CA GLN A 132 -21.79 9.84 39.52
C GLN A 132 -22.09 9.49 40.98
N THR A 133 -21.04 9.33 41.80
CA THR A 133 -21.21 9.07 43.23
C THR A 133 -21.93 10.23 43.91
N THR A 134 -21.57 11.46 43.58
CA THR A 134 -22.26 12.66 44.11
C THR A 134 -23.74 12.67 43.69
N ALA A 135 -24.06 12.33 42.45
CA ALA A 135 -25.44 12.22 41.96
C ALA A 135 -26.22 11.12 42.71
N SER A 136 -25.58 10.01 43.09
CA SER A 136 -26.23 8.91 43.82
C SER A 136 -26.56 9.27 45.27
N VAL A 137 -25.84 10.21 45.89
CA VAL A 137 -26.14 10.71 47.26
C VAL A 137 -27.55 11.35 47.28
N TYR A 138 -27.95 12.03 46.20
CA TYR A 138 -29.29 12.58 46.12
C TYR A 138 -30.39 11.50 46.08
N ASP A 139 -30.09 10.29 45.55
CA ASP A 139 -31.04 9.18 45.59
C ASP A 139 -31.36 8.72 47.01
N ALA A 140 -30.33 8.60 47.86
CA ALA A 140 -30.49 8.28 49.26
C ALA A 140 -31.29 9.39 49.98
N SER A 141 -30.97 10.66 49.72
CA SER A 141 -31.70 11.79 50.30
C SER A 141 -33.17 11.85 49.84
N ILE A 142 -33.44 11.56 48.58
CA ILE A 142 -34.83 11.46 48.03
C ILE A 142 -35.58 10.33 48.72
N ALA A 143 -35.01 9.14 48.86
CA ALA A 143 -35.62 7.99 49.53
C ALA A 143 -35.95 8.32 50.99
N GLU A 144 -35.06 8.97 51.73
CA GLU A 144 -35.34 9.42 53.09
C GLU A 144 -36.54 10.38 53.17
N ILE A 145 -36.54 11.41 52.30
CA ILE A 145 -37.64 12.38 52.26
C ILE A 145 -38.98 11.73 51.85
N GLU A 146 -38.98 10.78 50.92
CA GLU A 146 -40.15 10.04 50.48
C GLU A 146 -40.76 9.20 51.61
N VAL A 147 -39.94 8.53 52.44
CA VAL A 147 -40.37 7.81 53.63
C VAL A 147 -41.00 8.78 54.63
N ARG A 148 -40.38 9.94 54.86
CA ARG A 148 -40.95 10.96 55.76
C ARG A 148 -42.25 11.54 55.23
N LEU A 149 -42.35 11.80 53.92
CA LEU A 149 -43.56 12.29 53.29
C LEU A 149 -44.71 11.28 53.40
N ALA A 150 -44.47 9.99 53.19
CA ALA A 150 -45.44 8.93 53.35
C ALA A 150 -45.97 8.83 54.80
N LYS A 151 -45.11 9.05 55.81
CA LYS A 151 -45.53 9.14 57.21
C LYS A 151 -46.43 10.35 57.43
N LEU A 152 -46.02 11.53 57.00
CA LEU A 152 -46.81 12.75 57.17
C LEU A 152 -48.17 12.70 56.42
N GLU A 153 -48.24 12.02 55.29
CA GLU A 153 -49.52 11.78 54.60
C GLU A 153 -50.47 10.92 55.42
N LYS A 154 -49.98 9.83 56.04
CA LYS A 154 -50.78 8.98 56.94
C LYS A 154 -51.21 9.77 58.15
N ASP A 155 -50.32 10.58 58.74
CA ASP A 155 -50.64 11.42 59.89
C ASP A 155 -51.68 12.49 59.53
N ARG A 156 -51.55 13.15 58.36
CA ARG A 156 -52.55 14.10 57.86
C ARG A 156 -53.95 13.46 57.75
N LYS A 157 -54.09 12.30 57.09
CA LYS A 157 -55.35 11.55 56.95
C LYS A 157 -55.92 11.16 58.32
N ARG A 158 -55.07 10.79 59.26
CA ARG A 158 -55.46 10.47 60.67
C ARG A 158 -56.04 11.69 61.38
N TYR A 159 -55.31 12.81 61.37
CA TYR A 159 -55.73 14.05 62.02
C TYR A 159 -56.98 14.66 61.35
N GLU A 160 -57.14 14.60 60.04
CA GLU A 160 -58.37 15.00 59.37
C GLU A 160 -59.61 14.23 59.90
N ASN A 161 -59.47 12.93 60.14
CA ASN A 161 -60.53 12.10 60.73
C ASN A 161 -60.78 12.40 62.20
N LEU A 162 -59.72 12.69 62.98
CA LEU A 162 -59.83 13.05 64.41
C LEU A 162 -60.51 14.41 64.63
N VAL A 163 -60.18 15.41 63.80
CA VAL A 163 -60.85 16.72 63.84
C VAL A 163 -62.34 16.61 63.46
N LYS A 164 -62.71 15.80 62.47
CA LYS A 164 -64.12 15.51 62.11
C LYS A 164 -64.92 14.91 63.26
N ARG A 165 -64.23 14.22 64.21
CA ARG A 165 -64.81 13.58 65.40
C ARG A 165 -64.66 14.40 66.65
N ASN A 166 -64.17 15.68 66.55
CA ASN A 166 -63.86 16.54 67.68
C ASN A 166 -62.80 15.95 68.66
N ALA A 167 -61.96 15.03 68.19
CA ALA A 167 -60.91 14.37 68.99
C ALA A 167 -59.49 14.94 68.75
N ALA A 168 -59.33 15.97 67.91
CA ALA A 168 -58.10 16.78 67.73
C ALA A 168 -58.47 18.23 67.42
N THR A 169 -57.57 19.17 67.67
CA THR A 169 -57.77 20.58 67.35
C THR A 169 -57.42 20.92 65.91
N PRO A 170 -58.16 21.91 65.28
CA PRO A 170 -57.79 22.39 63.95
C PRO A 170 -56.36 22.85 63.79
N ILE A 171 -55.77 23.44 64.84
CA ILE A 171 -54.34 23.90 64.88
C ILE A 171 -53.37 22.72 64.68
N GLN A 172 -53.71 21.57 65.32
CA GLN A 172 -52.88 20.35 65.18
C GLN A 172 -52.89 19.81 63.74
N LEU A 173 -54.07 19.85 63.08
CA LEU A 173 -54.18 19.47 61.66
C LEU A 173 -53.41 20.44 60.77
N GLU A 174 -53.53 21.76 60.97
CA GLU A 174 -52.83 22.80 60.24
C GLU A 174 -51.33 22.62 60.30
N GLN A 175 -50.79 22.31 61.50
CA GLN A 175 -49.36 22.02 61.68
C GLN A 175 -48.91 20.82 60.82
N ILE A 176 -49.67 19.70 60.84
CA ILE A 176 -49.34 18.50 60.05
C ILE A 176 -49.43 18.80 58.53
N VAL A 177 -50.40 19.57 58.08
CA VAL A 177 -50.56 19.99 56.69
C VAL A 177 -49.35 20.84 56.26
N THR A 178 -48.93 21.79 57.11
CA THR A 178 -47.77 22.63 56.83
C THR A 178 -46.47 21.81 56.74
N ASP A 179 -46.28 20.84 57.66
CA ASP A 179 -45.09 19.95 57.65
C ASP A 179 -45.09 19.06 56.38
N TYR A 180 -46.28 18.56 55.97
CA TYR A 180 -46.43 17.80 54.74
C TYR A 180 -46.07 18.62 53.51
N GLU A 181 -46.62 19.81 53.33
CA GLU A 181 -46.33 20.69 52.20
C GLU A 181 -44.85 21.15 52.20
N ALA A 182 -44.26 21.49 53.35
CA ALA A 182 -42.85 21.82 53.48
C ALA A 182 -41.96 20.65 53.04
N THR A 183 -42.26 19.42 53.49
CA THR A 183 -41.54 18.20 53.11
C THR A 183 -41.70 17.89 51.65
N ARG A 184 -42.87 18.06 51.07
CA ARG A 184 -43.13 17.93 49.62
C ARG A 184 -42.32 18.91 48.80
N LYS A 185 -42.24 20.18 49.19
CA LYS A 185 -41.42 21.19 48.55
C LYS A 185 -39.91 20.85 48.64
N LYS A 186 -39.48 20.31 49.79
CA LYS A 186 -38.12 19.82 49.98
C LYS A 186 -37.80 18.66 48.98
N LEU A 187 -38.75 17.71 48.79
CA LEU A 187 -38.61 16.65 47.83
C LEU A 187 -38.41 17.17 46.38
N GLU A 188 -39.26 18.12 45.96
CA GLU A 188 -39.12 18.78 44.66
C GLU A 188 -37.75 19.47 44.47
N ALA A 189 -37.30 20.18 45.49
CA ALA A 189 -35.98 20.85 45.47
C ALA A 189 -34.84 19.84 45.33
N THR A 190 -34.87 18.73 46.11
CA THR A 190 -33.85 17.70 46.05
C THR A 190 -33.87 16.97 44.70
N LYS A 191 -35.04 16.71 44.09
CA LYS A 191 -35.17 16.17 42.73
C LYS A 191 -34.57 17.09 41.68
N ARG A 192 -34.71 18.41 41.81
CA ARG A 192 -34.06 19.39 40.90
C ARG A 192 -32.53 19.39 41.10
N GLN A 193 -32.05 19.27 42.33
CA GLN A 193 -30.60 19.17 42.65
C GLN A 193 -30.00 17.90 42.00
N LYS A 194 -30.71 16.74 42.11
CA LYS A 194 -30.31 15.51 41.46
C LYS A 194 -30.21 15.72 39.91
N LYS A 195 -31.22 16.33 39.31
CA LYS A 195 -31.21 16.61 37.86
C LYS A 195 -30.02 17.47 37.45
N ALA A 196 -29.68 18.51 38.23
CA ALA A 196 -28.50 19.34 38.00
C ALA A 196 -27.19 18.51 38.11
N ALA A 197 -27.10 17.65 39.13
CA ALA A 197 -25.95 16.76 39.28
C ALA A 197 -25.80 15.77 38.11
N LEU A 198 -26.90 15.23 37.60
CA LEU A 198 -26.88 14.34 36.40
C LEU A 198 -26.44 15.10 35.15
N SER A 199 -26.84 16.38 34.97
CA SER A 199 -26.30 17.19 33.87
C SER A 199 -24.78 17.38 33.97
N GLY A 200 -24.23 17.43 35.21
CA GLY A 200 -22.77 17.41 35.41
C GLY A 200 -22.12 16.07 35.00
N VAL A 201 -22.81 14.95 35.23
CA VAL A 201 -22.36 13.63 34.73
C VAL A 201 -22.31 13.61 33.22
N ASP A 202 -23.34 14.14 32.55
CA ASP A 202 -23.39 14.21 31.09
C ASP A 202 -22.23 15.07 30.55
N GLU A 203 -21.95 16.23 31.16
CA GLU A 203 -20.83 17.10 30.77
C GLU A 203 -19.49 16.35 30.85
N VAL A 204 -19.22 15.65 31.96
CA VAL A 204 -17.96 14.87 32.12
C VAL A 204 -17.92 13.72 31.13
N SER A 205 -19.07 13.10 30.80
CA SER A 205 -19.14 12.03 29.79
C SER A 205 -18.76 12.53 28.39
N TYR A 206 -19.18 13.73 28.00
CA TYR A 206 -18.73 14.35 26.75
C TYR A 206 -17.24 14.67 26.75
N ARG A 207 -16.69 15.14 27.89
CA ARG A 207 -15.24 15.33 28.02
C ARG A 207 -14.48 14.01 27.88
N ARG A 208 -15.02 12.88 28.39
CA ARG A 208 -14.45 11.56 28.21
C ARG A 208 -14.37 11.18 26.75
N MET A 209 -15.42 11.40 25.95
CA MET A 209 -15.42 11.13 24.51
C MET A 209 -14.31 11.94 23.79
N ASN A 210 -14.12 13.22 24.17
CA ASN A 210 -13.03 14.02 23.60
C ASN A 210 -11.65 13.46 23.95
N THR A 211 -11.49 12.91 25.16
CA THR A 211 -10.23 12.29 25.61
C THR A 211 -9.98 10.97 24.90
N GLU A 212 -11.01 10.16 24.65
CA GLU A 212 -10.93 8.95 23.83
C GLU A 212 -10.48 9.27 22.38
N ALA A 213 -11.01 10.34 21.79
CA ALA A 213 -10.56 10.83 20.49
C ALA A 213 -9.10 11.34 20.51
N ALA A 214 -8.65 11.91 21.63
CA ALA A 214 -7.24 12.30 21.81
C ALA A 214 -6.31 11.07 21.87
N ILE A 215 -6.70 10.00 22.55
CA ILE A 215 -5.96 8.73 22.57
C ILE A 215 -5.86 8.15 21.17
N GLN A 216 -6.96 8.13 20.41
CA GLN A 216 -6.95 7.61 19.02
C GLN A 216 -6.00 8.40 18.13
N ARG A 217 -5.98 9.74 18.26
CA ARG A 217 -5.03 10.59 17.52
C ARG A 217 -3.58 10.32 17.90
N ALA A 218 -3.29 10.18 19.19
CA ALA A 218 -1.95 9.88 19.68
C ALA A 218 -1.50 8.47 19.25
N THR A 219 -2.41 7.50 19.26
CA THR A 219 -2.14 6.13 18.76
C THR A 219 -1.81 6.17 17.26
N ALA A 220 -2.59 6.88 16.45
CA ALA A 220 -2.32 7.03 15.02
C ALA A 220 -0.97 7.72 14.76
N ALA A 221 -0.60 8.73 15.55
CA ALA A 221 0.70 9.39 15.47
C ALA A 221 1.85 8.43 15.80
N LEU A 222 1.69 7.59 16.83
CA LEU A 222 2.67 6.57 17.18
C LEU A 222 2.84 5.54 16.08
N GLU A 223 1.76 5.03 15.51
CA GLU A 223 1.83 4.08 14.38
C GLU A 223 2.49 4.70 13.14
N MET A 224 2.24 5.96 12.87
CA MET A 224 2.93 6.68 11.79
C MET A 224 4.43 6.83 12.06
N ALA A 225 4.82 7.14 13.30
CA ALA A 225 6.24 7.22 13.68
C ALA A 225 6.94 5.86 13.55
N ARG A 226 6.29 4.77 13.97
CA ARG A 226 6.79 3.40 13.82
C ARG A 226 6.90 2.98 12.36
N LEU A 227 5.93 3.33 11.54
CA LEU A 227 5.95 3.08 10.11
C LEU A 227 7.14 3.79 9.45
N ASN A 228 7.37 5.06 9.79
CA ASN A 228 8.51 5.82 9.28
C ASN A 228 9.85 5.21 9.75
N LEU A 229 9.93 4.73 10.99
CA LEU A 229 11.09 3.99 11.49
C LEU A 229 11.30 2.69 10.70
N SER A 230 10.23 1.96 10.36
CA SER A 230 10.37 0.74 9.56
C SER A 230 10.93 1.00 8.16
N TYR A 231 10.73 2.20 7.60
CA TYR A 231 11.26 2.58 6.29
C TYR A 231 12.76 2.91 6.31
N THR A 232 13.39 3.00 7.49
CA THR A 232 14.86 3.14 7.58
C THR A 232 15.59 1.86 7.21
N VAL A 233 14.92 0.71 7.27
CA VAL A 233 15.44 -0.57 6.79
C VAL A 233 14.82 -0.86 5.44
N VAL A 234 15.60 -0.79 4.39
CA VAL A 234 15.15 -1.06 3.02
C VAL A 234 15.32 -2.52 2.71
N ILE A 235 14.23 -3.16 2.33
CA ILE A 235 14.16 -4.58 2.01
C ILE A 235 13.81 -4.81 0.54
N ALA A 236 14.23 -5.95 -0.01
CA ALA A 236 13.89 -6.38 -1.36
C ALA A 236 12.37 -6.71 -1.44
N PRO A 237 11.62 -6.09 -2.39
CA PRO A 237 10.18 -6.33 -2.55
C PRO A 237 9.85 -7.65 -3.26
N CYS A 238 10.79 -8.19 -4.04
CA CYS A 238 10.66 -9.44 -4.81
C CYS A 238 12.01 -10.13 -4.96
N ASP A 239 11.97 -11.40 -5.40
CA ASP A 239 13.17 -12.15 -5.76
C ASP A 239 13.73 -11.65 -7.09
N GLY A 240 15.06 -11.67 -7.24
CA GLY A 240 15.70 -11.30 -8.49
C GLY A 240 17.15 -10.86 -8.33
N LYS A 241 17.70 -10.32 -9.40
CA LYS A 241 19.08 -9.85 -9.45
C LYS A 241 19.13 -8.32 -9.35
N LEU A 242 19.98 -7.81 -8.45
CA LEU A 242 20.17 -6.37 -8.27
C LEU A 242 20.96 -5.74 -9.43
N GLY A 243 20.64 -4.51 -9.75
CA GLY A 243 21.37 -3.70 -10.70
C GLY A 243 22.63 -3.06 -10.10
N ARG A 244 23.12 -2.00 -10.76
CA ARG A 244 24.27 -1.26 -10.27
C ARG A 244 23.98 -0.51 -8.97
N ARG A 245 24.99 -0.36 -8.15
CA ARG A 245 25.00 0.43 -6.94
C ARG A 245 25.63 1.79 -7.21
N SER A 246 24.88 2.87 -7.03
CA SER A 246 25.38 4.26 -7.16
C SER A 246 25.49 4.98 -5.81
N LEU A 247 25.40 4.24 -4.70
CA LEU A 247 25.33 4.79 -3.35
C LEU A 247 26.51 4.31 -2.50
N GLU A 248 26.95 5.18 -1.60
CA GLU A 248 28.05 4.91 -0.67
C GLU A 248 27.58 5.09 0.79
N GLU A 249 28.20 4.35 1.70
CA GLU A 249 27.96 4.51 3.15
C GLU A 249 28.33 5.94 3.60
N GLY A 250 27.51 6.51 4.48
CA GLY A 250 27.65 7.91 4.91
C GLY A 250 27.05 8.94 3.96
N GLN A 251 26.52 8.54 2.79
CA GLN A 251 25.85 9.46 1.88
C GLN A 251 24.45 9.78 2.40
N PHE A 252 24.02 11.05 2.23
CA PHE A 252 22.62 11.44 2.48
C PHE A 252 21.77 11.15 1.26
N ILE A 253 20.60 10.53 1.49
CA ILE A 253 19.62 10.23 0.44
C ILE A 253 18.24 10.71 0.84
N SER A 254 17.46 11.15 -0.18
CA SER A 254 16.13 11.69 0.01
C SER A 254 15.05 10.65 -0.29
N ALA A 255 13.89 10.78 0.37
CA ALA A 255 12.72 9.98 0.04
C ALA A 255 12.33 10.17 -1.44
N GLY A 256 11.93 9.07 -2.11
CA GLY A 256 11.62 9.04 -3.54
C GLY A 256 12.82 8.74 -4.44
N GLN A 257 14.05 8.81 -3.96
CA GLN A 257 15.23 8.49 -4.75
C GLN A 257 15.33 6.98 -4.99
N THR A 258 15.64 6.61 -6.24
CA THR A 258 15.88 5.21 -6.61
C THR A 258 17.27 4.78 -6.15
N ILE A 259 17.35 3.67 -5.44
CA ILE A 259 18.58 3.08 -4.91
C ILE A 259 19.24 2.20 -5.95
N THR A 260 18.48 1.29 -6.48
CA THR A 260 18.86 0.29 -7.48
C THR A 260 17.59 -0.29 -8.12
N TYR A 261 17.79 -1.23 -9.03
CA TYR A 261 16.69 -1.93 -9.70
C TYR A 261 16.79 -3.41 -9.39
N ILE A 262 15.64 -4.08 -9.27
CA ILE A 262 15.59 -5.55 -9.27
C ILE A 262 15.13 -6.01 -10.64
N LEU A 263 15.84 -6.97 -11.19
CA LEU A 263 15.48 -7.73 -12.38
C LEU A 263 14.89 -9.06 -11.92
N PRO A 264 13.56 -9.22 -11.91
CA PRO A 264 12.92 -10.48 -11.55
C PRO A 264 13.25 -11.54 -12.59
N ASP A 265 13.50 -12.77 -12.19
CA ASP A 265 13.89 -13.84 -13.13
C ASP A 265 12.69 -14.46 -13.90
N THR A 266 11.53 -13.83 -13.92
CA THR A 266 10.27 -14.48 -14.26
C THR A 266 9.79 -14.31 -15.70
N GLN A 267 10.12 -13.24 -16.41
CA GLN A 267 9.67 -13.05 -17.80
C GLN A 267 10.65 -12.17 -18.59
N LYS A 268 11.21 -12.75 -19.64
CA LYS A 268 12.03 -12.04 -20.65
C LYS A 268 11.31 -12.18 -21.99
N TRP A 269 11.20 -11.10 -22.74
CA TRP A 269 10.67 -11.12 -24.11
C TRP A 269 11.63 -10.46 -25.07
N ILE A 270 11.53 -10.87 -26.33
CA ILE A 270 12.33 -10.30 -27.41
C ILE A 270 11.43 -9.34 -28.18
N VAL A 271 11.87 -8.11 -28.33
CA VAL A 271 11.29 -7.12 -29.23
C VAL A 271 12.19 -7.06 -30.45
N ALA A 272 11.64 -7.39 -31.63
CA ALA A 272 12.35 -7.39 -32.92
C ALA A 272 11.80 -6.31 -33.84
#